data_e1ac002c25d120485e61f46508e9f62e
#
_entry.id   e1ac002c25d120485e61f46508e9f62e
#
_cell.length_a   1.000
_cell.length_b   1.000
_cell.length_c   1.000
_cell.angle_alpha   90.00
_cell.angle_beta   90.00
_cell.angle_gamma   90.00
#
_symmetry.space_group_name_H-M   'P 1'
#
loop_
_entity.id
_entity.type
_entity.pdbx_description
1 polymer ?
#
loop_
_entity_poly.entity_id
_entity_poly.type
_entity_poly.pdbx_seq_one_letter_code
_entity_poly.pdbx_strand_id
1 'polypeptide(L)'
;MFTTSDNGDEPVRLAVIGAGTWGSVLAHIAAPCAQVSLYSATGKNVQALQQDRRHPKLPGFILDPRVEVKSTMGEELREASAVILAAASRYVRDMARQIASLIQPDAVVCIAAKGLEQGSAKTLSEVVAEELPEADICVLSGGSHAEEV
;
A
#
# COMPACT_ATOMS: atom_id res chain seq x y z
N MET A 1 2.90 -23.35 -3.66
CA MET A 1 4.17 -23.23 -4.37
C MET A 1 3.91 -22.46 -5.65
N PHE A 2 4.11 -21.14 -5.62
CA PHE A 2 3.94 -20.31 -6.83
C PHE A 2 5.20 -20.46 -7.67
N THR A 3 5.07 -21.08 -8.82
CA THR A 3 6.15 -21.16 -9.80
C THR A 3 6.30 -19.77 -10.43
N THR A 4 7.43 -19.13 -10.18
CA THR A 4 7.88 -18.00 -10.98
C THR A 4 8.08 -18.52 -12.41
N SER A 5 7.22 -18.13 -13.34
CA SER A 5 7.48 -18.29 -14.76
C SER A 5 8.71 -17.43 -15.10
N ASP A 6 9.75 -18.10 -15.53
CA ASP A 6 11.04 -17.52 -15.96
C ASP A 6 10.89 -16.89 -17.37
N ASN A 7 9.90 -16.01 -17.49
CA ASN A 7 9.69 -15.19 -18.67
C ASN A 7 10.19 -13.81 -18.28
N GLY A 8 11.39 -13.43 -18.62
CA GLY A 8 12.04 -12.13 -18.52
C GLY A 8 11.27 -10.88 -18.05
N ASP A 9 10.29 -11.06 -17.17
CA ASP A 9 9.43 -10.03 -16.65
C ASP A 9 10.20 -9.21 -15.61
N GLU A 10 10.17 -7.91 -15.78
CA GLU A 10 10.64 -6.98 -14.76
C GLU A 10 9.92 -7.29 -13.42
N PRO A 11 10.63 -7.19 -12.29
CA PRO A 11 10.01 -7.47 -11.00
C PRO A 11 8.81 -6.54 -10.77
N VAL A 12 7.71 -7.11 -10.25
CA VAL A 12 6.51 -6.34 -9.89
C VAL A 12 6.91 -5.18 -8.98
N ARG A 13 6.56 -3.97 -9.36
CA ARG A 13 6.76 -2.77 -8.53
C ARG A 13 5.49 -2.48 -7.76
N LEU A 14 5.57 -2.60 -6.45
CA LEU A 14 4.45 -2.45 -5.53
C LEU A 14 4.60 -1.19 -4.68
N ALA A 15 3.62 -0.32 -4.73
CA ALA A 15 3.51 0.82 -3.83
C ALA A 15 2.51 0.53 -2.70
N VAL A 16 2.93 0.62 -1.44
CA VAL A 16 2.05 0.52 -0.28
C VAL A 16 1.84 1.91 0.31
N ILE A 17 0.61 2.41 0.27
CA ILE A 17 0.25 3.74 0.75
C ILE A 17 -0.36 3.62 2.14
N GLY A 18 0.41 4.05 3.14
CA GLY A 18 0.05 3.98 4.55
C GLY A 18 1.05 3.20 5.39
N ALA A 19 2.03 3.90 6.00
CA ALA A 19 3.03 3.32 6.90
C ALA A 19 2.51 3.13 8.33
N GLY A 20 1.28 2.63 8.46
CA GLY A 20 0.71 2.12 9.69
C GLY A 20 1.15 0.68 9.98
N THR A 21 0.60 0.07 11.03
CA THR A 21 0.91 -1.33 11.38
C THR A 21 0.64 -2.27 10.22
N TRP A 22 -0.57 -2.21 9.65
CA TRP A 22 -0.98 -3.09 8.57
C TRP A 22 -0.20 -2.87 7.27
N GLY A 23 -0.02 -1.62 6.84
CA GLY A 23 0.77 -1.33 5.64
C GLY A 23 2.24 -1.74 5.77
N SER A 24 2.83 -1.60 6.96
CA SER A 24 4.21 -2.05 7.21
C SER A 24 4.34 -3.57 7.12
N VAL A 25 3.36 -4.32 7.63
CA VAL A 25 3.34 -5.79 7.53
C VAL A 25 3.13 -6.23 6.08
N LEU A 26 2.18 -5.63 5.35
CA LEU A 26 1.97 -5.94 3.93
C LEU A 26 3.21 -5.68 3.08
N ALA A 27 3.89 -4.55 3.32
CA ALA A 27 5.14 -4.24 2.63
C ALA A 27 6.25 -5.27 2.94
N HIS A 28 6.36 -5.69 4.20
CA HIS A 28 7.31 -6.71 4.63
C HIS A 28 7.06 -8.06 3.94
N ILE A 29 5.81 -8.52 3.92
CA ILE A 29 5.43 -9.81 3.32
C ILE A 29 5.64 -9.81 1.80
N ALA A 30 5.40 -8.68 1.14
CA ALA A 30 5.54 -8.56 -0.31
C ALA A 30 7.01 -8.45 -0.77
N ALA A 31 7.92 -7.99 0.09
CA ALA A 31 9.31 -7.72 -0.26
C ALA A 31 10.11 -8.92 -0.83
N PRO A 32 9.85 -10.19 -0.48
CA PRO A 32 10.48 -11.33 -1.14
C PRO A 32 10.13 -11.50 -2.63
N CYS A 33 8.97 -10.99 -3.06
CA CYS A 33 8.40 -11.25 -4.39
C CYS A 33 8.26 -10.00 -5.28
N ALA A 34 8.47 -8.80 -4.70
CA ALA A 34 8.27 -7.53 -5.41
C ALA A 34 9.29 -6.47 -4.99
N GLN A 35 9.49 -5.48 -5.82
CA GLN A 35 10.14 -4.23 -5.42
C GLN A 35 9.10 -3.38 -4.69
N VAL A 36 9.27 -3.18 -3.39
CA VAL A 36 8.26 -2.55 -2.54
C VAL A 36 8.69 -1.17 -2.08
N SER A 37 7.86 -0.16 -2.35
CA SER A 37 7.95 1.16 -1.75
C SER A 37 6.81 1.38 -0.76
N LEU A 38 7.14 1.75 0.48
CA LEU A 38 6.19 2.03 1.56
C LEU A 38 6.12 3.54 1.79
N TYR A 39 4.94 4.13 1.57
CA TYR A 39 4.70 5.56 1.70
C TYR A 39 3.94 5.90 2.97
N SER A 40 4.38 6.93 3.68
CA SER A 40 3.63 7.49 4.80
C SER A 40 2.90 8.76 4.36
N ALA A 41 1.59 8.70 4.26
CA ALA A 41 0.77 9.85 3.92
C ALA A 41 0.81 10.99 4.95
N THR A 42 1.20 10.69 6.18
CA THR A 42 1.25 11.68 7.28
C THR A 42 2.65 12.01 7.76
N GLY A 43 3.69 11.41 7.16
CA GLY A 43 5.07 11.48 7.63
C GLY A 43 5.34 10.73 8.95
N LYS A 44 4.30 10.18 9.59
CA LYS A 44 4.46 9.40 10.83
C LYS A 44 5.18 8.08 10.55
N ASN A 45 5.96 7.64 11.52
CA ASN A 45 6.72 6.39 11.51
C ASN A 45 7.86 6.33 10.47
N VAL A 46 7.96 7.29 9.55
CA VAL A 46 8.97 7.26 8.47
C VAL A 46 10.37 7.15 9.05
N GLN A 47 10.71 8.02 9.99
CA GLN A 47 12.06 8.04 10.58
C GLN A 47 12.42 6.70 11.24
N ALA A 48 11.52 6.15 12.07
CA ALA A 48 11.76 4.88 12.74
C ALA A 48 11.88 3.71 11.73
N LEU A 49 11.04 3.69 10.70
CA LEU A 49 11.07 2.67 9.66
C LEU A 49 12.29 2.80 8.74
N GLN A 50 12.78 4.02 8.47
CA GLN A 50 13.98 4.24 7.66
C GLN A 50 15.26 3.91 8.44
N GLN A 51 15.37 4.37 9.67
CA GLN A 51 16.59 4.27 10.46
C GLN A 51 16.69 2.93 11.20
N ASP A 52 15.62 2.57 11.92
CA ASP A 52 15.64 1.43 12.85
C ASP A 52 14.96 0.20 12.26
N ARG A 53 14.27 0.32 11.12
CA ARG A 53 13.44 -0.72 10.51
C ARG A 53 12.34 -1.25 11.45
N ARG A 54 11.97 -0.47 12.47
CA ARG A 54 11.01 -0.84 13.51
C ARG A 54 9.77 0.04 13.43
N HIS A 55 8.61 -0.59 13.58
CA HIS A 55 7.36 0.15 13.70
C HIS A 55 7.02 0.33 15.19
N PRO A 56 6.75 1.58 15.69
CA PRO A 56 6.58 1.84 17.12
C PRO A 56 5.46 1.04 17.80
N LYS A 57 4.47 0.61 17.02
CA LYS A 57 3.31 -0.15 17.52
C LYS A 57 3.36 -1.65 17.24
N LEU A 58 4.47 -2.17 16.72
CA LEU A 58 4.67 -3.59 16.45
C LEU A 58 5.94 -4.08 17.18
N PRO A 59 5.84 -4.44 18.46
CA PRO A 59 6.98 -4.95 19.21
C PRO A 59 7.57 -6.20 18.54
N GLY A 60 8.89 -6.23 18.36
CA GLY A 60 9.58 -7.34 17.73
C GLY A 60 9.58 -7.35 16.20
N PHE A 61 8.73 -6.58 15.55
CA PHE A 61 8.68 -6.48 14.10
C PHE A 61 9.90 -5.71 13.56
N ILE A 62 10.54 -6.28 12.55
CA ILE A 62 11.62 -5.65 11.78
C ILE A 62 11.21 -5.66 10.31
N LEU A 63 11.08 -4.48 9.73
CA LEU A 63 10.73 -4.30 8.33
C LEU A 63 11.84 -4.87 7.43
N ASP A 64 11.45 -5.64 6.42
CA ASP A 64 12.40 -6.22 5.46
C ASP A 64 13.31 -5.12 4.87
N PRO A 65 14.64 -5.33 4.84
CA PRO A 65 15.59 -4.33 4.36
C PRO A 65 15.40 -3.93 2.89
N ARG A 66 14.73 -4.76 2.09
CA ARG A 66 14.41 -4.48 0.67
C ARG A 66 13.29 -3.47 0.51
N VAL A 67 12.45 -3.24 1.53
CA VAL A 67 11.38 -2.24 1.47
C VAL A 67 11.99 -0.84 1.49
N GLU A 68 11.70 -0.06 0.47
CA GLU A 68 12.06 1.36 0.42
C GLU A 68 11.00 2.20 1.14
N VAL A 69 11.39 2.91 2.20
CA VAL A 69 10.45 3.74 2.97
C VAL A 69 10.56 5.19 2.52
N LYS A 70 9.45 5.77 2.08
CA LYS A 70 9.37 7.13 1.52
C LYS A 70 8.43 8.03 2.33
N SER A 71 8.81 9.29 2.49
CA SER A 71 8.02 10.30 3.19
C SER A 71 7.00 11.01 2.29
N THR A 72 7.21 10.97 0.98
CA THR A 72 6.39 11.66 -0.01
C THR A 72 6.07 10.72 -1.17
N MET A 73 4.91 10.92 -1.78
CA MET A 73 4.54 10.29 -3.04
C MET A 73 5.01 11.19 -4.18
N GLY A 74 5.67 10.61 -5.16
CA GLY A 74 6.23 11.34 -6.31
C GLY A 74 6.01 10.58 -7.62
N GLU A 75 6.68 11.04 -8.67
CA GLU A 75 6.55 10.46 -10.03
C GLU A 75 6.98 8.99 -10.11
N GLU A 76 7.74 8.49 -9.16
CA GLU A 76 8.11 7.08 -9.06
C GLU A 76 6.91 6.14 -8.88
N LEU A 77 5.75 6.66 -8.43
CA LEU A 77 4.50 5.89 -8.41
C LEU A 77 4.02 5.47 -9.81
N ARG A 78 4.44 6.19 -10.86
CA ARG A 78 4.14 5.82 -12.26
C ARG A 78 4.76 4.48 -12.67
N GLU A 79 5.78 4.07 -11.97
CA GLU A 79 6.45 2.79 -12.22
C GLU A 79 5.80 1.62 -11.45
N ALA A 80 4.88 1.92 -10.53
CA ALA A 80 4.17 0.92 -9.78
C ALA A 80 3.09 0.25 -10.65
N SER A 81 3.19 -1.06 -10.83
CA SER A 81 2.17 -1.88 -11.47
C SER A 81 1.01 -2.23 -10.55
N ALA A 82 1.23 -2.13 -9.24
CA ALA A 82 0.20 -2.32 -8.22
C ALA A 82 0.37 -1.34 -7.06
N VAL A 83 -0.76 -0.90 -6.52
CA VAL A 83 -0.82 0.01 -5.36
C VAL A 83 -1.71 -0.58 -4.29
N ILE A 84 -1.25 -0.65 -3.04
CA ILE A 84 -2.04 -1.05 -1.88
C ILE A 84 -2.39 0.18 -1.05
N LEU A 85 -3.69 0.45 -0.88
CA LEU A 85 -4.20 1.49 0.02
C LEU A 85 -4.42 0.89 1.42
N ALA A 86 -3.47 1.13 2.33
CA ALA A 86 -3.44 0.55 3.69
C ALA A 86 -3.61 1.60 4.79
N ALA A 87 -4.29 2.68 4.51
CA ALA A 87 -4.59 3.73 5.47
C ALA A 87 -5.95 3.57 6.14
N ALA A 88 -6.23 4.36 7.17
CA ALA A 88 -7.57 4.39 7.76
C ALA A 88 -8.61 4.86 6.74
N SER A 89 -9.84 4.29 6.80
CA SER A 89 -10.92 4.53 5.83
C SER A 89 -11.20 6.01 5.53
N ARG A 90 -11.13 6.88 6.54
CA ARG A 90 -11.33 8.33 6.40
C ARG A 90 -10.33 9.04 5.48
N TYR A 91 -9.21 8.40 5.17
CA TYR A 91 -8.18 8.98 4.29
C TYR A 91 -8.14 8.36 2.89
N VAL A 92 -8.92 7.29 2.65
CA VAL A 92 -8.84 6.53 1.39
C VAL A 92 -9.20 7.39 0.18
N ARG A 93 -10.25 8.21 0.26
CA ARG A 93 -10.63 9.12 -0.83
C ARG A 93 -9.53 10.12 -1.16
N ASP A 94 -9.00 10.79 -0.13
CA ASP A 94 -7.95 11.78 -0.35
C ASP A 94 -6.68 11.15 -0.92
N MET A 95 -6.35 9.93 -0.50
CA MET A 95 -5.25 9.18 -1.07
C MET A 95 -5.50 8.78 -2.52
N ALA A 96 -6.69 8.27 -2.84
CA ALA A 96 -7.06 7.94 -4.21
C ALA A 96 -6.93 9.16 -5.13
N ARG A 97 -7.40 10.33 -4.69
CA ARG A 97 -7.19 11.60 -5.42
C ARG A 97 -5.74 11.96 -5.63
N GLN A 98 -4.92 11.82 -4.59
CA GLN A 98 -3.50 12.17 -4.67
C GLN A 98 -2.74 11.28 -5.65
N ILE A 99 -3.07 9.99 -5.69
CA ILE A 99 -2.39 9.05 -6.58
C ILE A 99 -2.94 9.07 -8.02
N ALA A 100 -4.13 9.62 -8.25
CA ALA A 100 -4.81 9.61 -9.55
C ALA A 100 -3.95 10.14 -10.71
N SER A 101 -3.11 11.16 -10.46
CA SER A 101 -2.19 11.72 -11.46
C SER A 101 -0.80 11.09 -11.44
N LEU A 102 -0.54 10.21 -10.48
CA LEU A 102 0.78 9.64 -10.23
C LEU A 102 0.91 8.17 -10.66
N ILE A 103 -0.18 7.41 -10.72
CA ILE A 103 -0.17 6.00 -11.13
C ILE A 103 -0.50 5.84 -12.61
N GLN A 104 -0.18 4.68 -13.16
CA GLN A 104 -0.63 4.30 -14.51
C GLN A 104 -2.15 4.06 -14.50
N PRO A 105 -2.87 4.37 -15.58
CA PRO A 105 -4.31 4.15 -15.68
C PRO A 105 -4.71 2.68 -15.47
N ASP A 106 -3.86 1.75 -15.91
CA ASP A 106 -4.05 0.29 -15.83
C ASP A 106 -3.44 -0.33 -14.57
N ALA A 107 -2.98 0.49 -13.61
CA ALA A 107 -2.44 -0.01 -12.35
C ALA A 107 -3.54 -0.72 -11.54
N VAL A 108 -3.18 -1.86 -10.93
CA VAL A 108 -4.07 -2.55 -9.99
C VAL A 108 -4.05 -1.82 -8.65
N VAL A 109 -5.22 -1.40 -8.17
CA VAL A 109 -5.37 -0.73 -6.87
C VAL A 109 -6.06 -1.66 -5.89
N CYS A 110 -5.32 -2.14 -4.90
CA CYS A 110 -5.81 -3.02 -3.85
C CYS A 110 -6.15 -2.23 -2.59
N ILE A 111 -7.39 -2.33 -2.12
CA ILE A 111 -7.85 -1.67 -0.91
C ILE A 111 -7.69 -2.64 0.26
N ALA A 112 -6.76 -2.33 1.15
CA ALA A 112 -6.51 -3.08 2.39
C ALA A 112 -7.08 -2.37 3.63
N ALA A 113 -7.68 -1.20 3.45
CA ALA A 113 -8.39 -0.45 4.48
C ALA A 113 -9.74 -1.10 4.81
N LYS A 114 -10.15 -1.03 6.06
CA LYS A 114 -11.42 -1.61 6.55
C LYS A 114 -12.44 -0.50 6.85
N GLY A 115 -13.71 -0.80 6.63
CA GLY A 115 -14.84 0.06 6.97
C GLY A 115 -15.49 0.73 5.76
N LEU A 116 -16.33 1.72 6.07
CA LEU A 116 -17.03 2.57 5.10
C LEU A 116 -16.49 3.99 5.14
N GLU A 117 -16.74 4.74 4.07
CA GLU A 117 -16.47 6.17 4.07
C GLU A 117 -17.41 6.89 5.04
N GLN A 118 -16.84 7.73 5.90
CA GLN A 118 -17.62 8.54 6.82
C GLN A 118 -18.38 9.63 6.04
N GLY A 119 -19.67 9.78 6.33
CA GLY A 119 -20.55 10.77 5.70
C GLY A 119 -21.36 10.23 4.53
N SER A 120 -20.74 9.54 3.58
CA SER A 120 -21.47 8.95 2.43
C SER A 120 -21.96 7.53 2.69
N ALA A 121 -21.39 6.83 3.67
CA ALA A 121 -21.59 5.40 3.94
C ALA A 121 -21.28 4.48 2.74
N LYS A 122 -20.52 4.95 1.76
CA LYS A 122 -20.06 4.15 0.62
C LYS A 122 -19.01 3.13 1.05
N THR A 123 -18.97 2.03 0.34
CA THR A 123 -17.83 1.09 0.44
C THR A 123 -16.57 1.77 -0.06
N LEU A 124 -15.40 1.35 0.43
CA LEU A 124 -14.15 1.95 -0.02
C LEU A 124 -13.83 1.64 -1.48
N SER A 125 -14.37 0.54 -2.03
CA SER A 125 -14.27 0.23 -3.46
C SER A 125 -15.06 1.22 -4.32
N GLU A 126 -16.27 1.59 -3.91
CA GLU A 126 -17.04 2.64 -4.58
C GLU A 126 -16.32 3.99 -4.54
N VAL A 127 -15.75 4.32 -3.37
CA VAL A 127 -14.98 5.57 -3.18
C VAL A 127 -13.76 5.61 -4.11
N VAL A 128 -13.01 4.53 -4.19
CA VAL A 128 -11.82 4.47 -5.05
C VAL A 128 -12.20 4.47 -6.53
N ALA A 129 -13.28 3.77 -6.92
CA ALA A 129 -13.77 3.79 -8.30
C ALA A 129 -14.21 5.17 -8.78
N GLU A 130 -14.74 6.02 -7.89
CA GLU A 130 -15.08 7.40 -8.22
C GLU A 130 -13.85 8.26 -8.51
N GLU A 131 -12.75 8.04 -7.81
CA GLU A 131 -11.53 8.84 -7.94
C GLU A 131 -10.54 8.26 -8.99
N LEU A 132 -10.63 6.96 -9.26
CA LEU A 132 -9.75 6.21 -10.17
C LEU A 132 -10.59 5.33 -11.12
N PRO A 133 -11.37 5.92 -12.02
CA PRO A 133 -12.33 5.19 -12.86
C PRO A 133 -11.69 4.23 -13.87
N GLU A 134 -10.42 4.41 -14.20
CA GLU A 134 -9.67 3.59 -15.16
C GLU A 134 -8.87 2.45 -14.50
N ALA A 135 -8.71 2.50 -13.16
CA ALA A 135 -7.90 1.52 -12.44
C ALA A 135 -8.63 0.19 -12.21
N ASP A 136 -7.90 -0.90 -12.25
CA ASP A 136 -8.38 -2.21 -11.81
C ASP A 136 -8.42 -2.28 -10.27
N ILE A 137 -9.62 -2.35 -9.69
CA ILE A 137 -9.80 -2.29 -8.23
C ILE A 137 -10.03 -3.67 -7.65
N CYS A 138 -9.27 -4.02 -6.62
CA CYS A 138 -9.50 -5.21 -5.80
C CYS A 138 -9.53 -4.85 -4.30
N VAL A 139 -10.04 -5.76 -3.48
CA VAL A 139 -10.16 -5.57 -2.04
C VAL A 139 -9.48 -6.74 -1.31
N LEU A 140 -8.55 -6.41 -0.43
CA LEU A 140 -7.96 -7.38 0.50
C LEU A 140 -8.83 -7.44 1.76
N SER A 141 -9.54 -8.54 1.93
CA SER A 141 -10.46 -8.77 3.04
C SER A 141 -10.13 -10.07 3.78
N GLY A 142 -10.53 -10.15 5.05
CA GLY A 142 -10.35 -11.31 5.91
C GLY A 142 -10.02 -10.94 7.35
N GLY A 143 -9.78 -11.96 8.19
CA GLY A 143 -9.22 -11.82 9.53
C GLY A 143 -7.75 -11.42 9.39
N SER A 144 -7.44 -10.15 9.67
CA SER A 144 -6.10 -9.62 9.46
C SER A 144 -5.78 -8.61 10.55
N HIS A 145 -5.16 -9.12 11.61
CA HIS A 145 -4.47 -8.29 12.58
C HIS A 145 -2.98 -8.28 12.24
N ALA A 146 -2.38 -7.10 12.16
CA ALA A 146 -0.98 -6.93 11.78
C ALA A 146 0.00 -7.67 12.70
N GLU A 147 -0.44 -7.99 13.91
CA GLU A 147 0.34 -8.69 14.93
C GLU A 147 0.30 -10.22 14.75
N GLU A 148 -0.62 -10.73 13.93
CA GLU A 148 -0.86 -12.17 13.73
C GLU A 148 -0.32 -12.67 12.37
N VAL A 149 0.10 -11.77 11.51
CA VAL A 149 0.61 -12.04 10.16
C VAL A 149 2.12 -11.87 10.14
#